data_886a00aff19e9e7e0fa0005153f0ed82
#
_entry.id   886a00aff19e9e7e0fa0005153f0ed82
#
_cell.length_a   1.000
_cell.length_b   1.000
_cell.length_c   1.000
_cell.angle_alpha   90.00
_cell.angle_beta   90.00
_cell.angle_gamma   90.00
#
_symmetry.space_group_name_H-M   'P 1'
#
loop_
_entity.id
_entity.type
_entity.pdbx_description
1 polymer ?
#
loop_
_entity_poly.entity_id
_entity_poly.type
_entity_poly.pdbx_seq_one_letter_code
_entity_poly.pdbx_strand_id
1 'polypeptide(L)'
;MATLRKLADALGVSLAALVAEEAPPRLNPVLAGEGYTFRRSTGGREPIVEVFLHMSREARMQPEIITFPPGAESGRALSHDGEEFLYVLEGQVRFFYGLQPPVDLGEGDFIYFDNTVPHRYENRDGKKRARLLVCCSPPVF
;
A
#
# COMPACT_ATOMS: atom_id res chain seq x y z
N MET A 1 -11.86 -3.95 -5.15
CA MET A 1 -10.97 -2.80 -4.92
C MET A 1 -11.05 -1.76 -6.03
N ALA A 2 -10.87 -2.15 -7.29
CA ALA A 2 -10.93 -1.22 -8.42
C ALA A 2 -12.26 -0.45 -8.52
N THR A 3 -13.39 -1.10 -8.20
CA THR A 3 -14.72 -0.47 -8.24
C THR A 3 -14.87 0.60 -7.16
N LEU A 4 -14.45 0.34 -5.92
CA LEU A 4 -14.52 1.31 -4.84
C LEU A 4 -13.59 2.49 -5.09
N ARG A 5 -12.40 2.24 -5.63
CA ARG A 5 -11.46 3.30 -5.99
C ARG A 5 -12.02 4.20 -7.09
N LYS A 6 -12.60 3.61 -8.14
CA LYS A 6 -13.26 4.35 -9.21
C LYS A 6 -14.42 5.20 -8.70
N LEU A 7 -15.20 4.66 -7.78
CA LEU A 7 -16.32 5.39 -7.17
C LEU A 7 -15.80 6.56 -6.33
N ALA A 8 -14.79 6.36 -5.51
CA ALA A 8 -14.18 7.41 -4.72
C ALA A 8 -13.63 8.52 -5.61
N ASP A 9 -12.93 8.18 -6.68
CA ASP A 9 -12.40 9.13 -7.66
C ASP A 9 -13.52 9.92 -8.33
N ALA A 10 -14.59 9.24 -8.76
CA ALA A 10 -15.75 9.89 -9.39
C ALA A 10 -16.47 10.87 -8.46
N LEU A 11 -16.51 10.57 -7.16
CA LEU A 11 -17.13 11.44 -6.14
C LEU A 11 -16.18 12.51 -5.61
N GLY A 12 -14.91 12.49 -5.99
CA GLY A 12 -13.91 13.45 -5.49
C GLY A 12 -13.59 13.28 -4.01
N VAL A 13 -13.73 12.06 -3.48
CA VAL A 13 -13.46 11.74 -2.07
C VAL A 13 -12.37 10.67 -1.98
N SER A 14 -11.72 10.55 -0.81
CA SER A 14 -10.78 9.46 -0.56
C SER A 14 -11.51 8.13 -0.42
N LEU A 15 -10.81 7.03 -0.65
CA LEU A 15 -11.36 5.70 -0.39
C LEU A 15 -11.71 5.53 1.09
N ALA A 16 -10.90 6.08 2.00
CA ALA A 16 -11.19 6.09 3.43
C ALA A 16 -12.50 6.81 3.74
N ALA A 17 -12.75 7.97 3.12
CA ALA A 17 -14.01 8.71 3.29
C ALA A 17 -15.21 7.94 2.76
N LEU A 18 -15.03 7.12 1.72
CA LEU A 18 -16.11 6.34 1.13
C LEU A 18 -16.54 5.17 2.03
N VAL A 19 -15.61 4.53 2.73
CA VAL A 19 -15.88 3.35 3.56
C VAL A 19 -16.07 3.66 5.03
N ALA A 20 -15.62 4.82 5.52
CA ALA A 20 -15.76 5.22 6.91
C ALA A 20 -17.19 5.67 7.23
N GLU A 21 -17.79 5.09 8.24
CA GLU A 21 -19.16 5.43 8.68
C GLU A 21 -19.17 6.59 9.66
N GLU A 22 -18.20 6.64 10.57
CA GLU A 22 -18.09 7.64 11.63
C GLU A 22 -16.66 8.14 11.78
N ALA A 23 -16.51 9.29 12.46
CA ALA A 23 -15.21 9.76 12.90
C ALA A 23 -14.59 8.73 13.86
N PRO A 24 -13.31 8.34 13.70
CA PRO A 24 -12.71 7.32 14.52
C PRO A 24 -12.50 7.83 15.94
N PRO A 25 -12.48 6.94 16.93
CA PRO A 25 -11.97 7.29 18.24
C PRO A 25 -10.49 7.67 18.15
N ARG A 26 -10.01 8.48 19.10
CA ARG A 26 -8.58 8.87 19.16
C ARG A 26 -7.64 7.69 19.37
N LEU A 27 -8.16 6.58 19.90
CA LEU A 27 -7.48 5.31 20.01
C LEU A 27 -8.30 4.28 19.23
N ASN A 28 -7.68 3.63 18.27
CA ASN A 28 -8.35 2.65 17.41
C ASN A 28 -7.49 1.38 17.31
N PRO A 29 -7.66 0.42 18.26
CA PRO A 29 -6.96 -0.85 18.15
C PRO A 29 -7.54 -1.69 17.01
N VAL A 30 -6.66 -2.29 16.23
CA VAL A 30 -7.00 -3.26 15.17
C VAL A 30 -6.26 -4.54 15.50
N LEU A 31 -7.02 -5.59 15.82
CA LEU A 31 -6.44 -6.87 16.21
C LEU A 31 -6.00 -7.67 14.97
N ALA A 32 -5.17 -8.69 15.19
CA ALA A 32 -4.73 -9.56 14.12
C ALA A 32 -5.93 -10.16 13.36
N GLY A 33 -5.88 -10.09 12.03
CA GLY A 33 -6.97 -10.55 11.16
C GLY A 33 -8.08 -9.55 10.93
N GLU A 34 -8.08 -8.43 11.63
CA GLU A 34 -8.98 -7.32 11.39
C GLU A 34 -8.39 -6.32 10.39
N GLY A 35 -9.18 -5.33 10.02
CA GLY A 35 -8.80 -4.30 9.04
C GLY A 35 -9.62 -4.44 7.76
N TYR A 36 -9.32 -3.58 6.79
CA TYR A 36 -10.04 -3.53 5.52
C TYR A 36 -9.20 -4.21 4.45
N THR A 37 -9.62 -5.39 4.00
CA THR A 37 -8.86 -6.20 3.04
C THR A 37 -9.34 -5.96 1.62
N PHE A 38 -8.41 -5.63 0.74
CA PHE A 38 -8.65 -5.46 -0.69
C PHE A 38 -7.71 -6.36 -1.48
N ARG A 39 -8.20 -6.86 -2.62
CA ARG A 39 -7.45 -7.72 -3.52
C ARG A 39 -7.34 -7.07 -4.88
N ARG A 40 -6.12 -6.98 -5.38
CA ARG A 40 -5.83 -6.42 -6.70
C ARG A 40 -5.34 -7.53 -7.62
N SER A 41 -6.04 -7.69 -8.75
CA SER A 41 -5.67 -8.69 -9.76
C SER A 41 -4.29 -8.43 -10.35
N THR A 42 -3.55 -9.50 -10.58
CA THR A 42 -2.21 -9.49 -11.18
C THR A 42 -2.19 -10.19 -12.55
N GLY A 43 -3.34 -10.31 -13.21
CA GLY A 43 -3.42 -10.91 -14.56
C GLY A 43 -3.23 -12.42 -14.61
N GLY A 44 -3.93 -13.18 -13.76
CA GLY A 44 -3.95 -14.65 -13.79
C GLY A 44 -3.07 -15.33 -12.75
N ARG A 45 -2.48 -14.56 -11.85
CA ARG A 45 -1.74 -15.05 -10.67
C ARG A 45 -2.58 -14.78 -9.41
N GLU A 46 -2.06 -15.22 -8.27
CA GLU A 46 -2.62 -14.80 -6.98
C GLU A 46 -2.66 -13.28 -6.88
N PRO A 47 -3.72 -12.70 -6.29
CA PRO A 47 -3.83 -11.25 -6.18
C PRO A 47 -2.82 -10.67 -5.20
N ILE A 48 -2.45 -9.41 -5.40
CA ILE A 48 -1.83 -8.60 -4.36
C ILE A 48 -2.91 -8.30 -3.33
N VAL A 49 -2.62 -8.56 -2.06
CA VAL A 49 -3.54 -8.32 -0.95
C VAL A 49 -3.09 -7.09 -0.17
N GLU A 50 -3.96 -6.10 -0.06
CA GLU A 50 -3.74 -4.87 0.70
C GLU A 50 -4.67 -4.89 1.91
N VAL A 51 -4.13 -4.78 3.11
CA VAL A 51 -4.90 -4.67 4.34
C VAL A 51 -4.67 -3.29 4.93
N PHE A 52 -5.68 -2.42 4.81
CA PHE A 52 -5.65 -1.10 5.44
C PHE A 52 -5.95 -1.25 6.93
N LEU A 53 -5.00 -0.87 7.76
CA LEU A 53 -5.09 -1.03 9.21
C LEU A 53 -5.96 0.04 9.87
N HIS A 54 -6.05 1.20 9.24
CA HIS A 54 -6.88 2.30 9.71
C HIS A 54 -7.41 3.11 8.54
N MET A 55 -8.71 3.31 8.46
CA MET A 55 -9.36 4.12 7.45
C MET A 55 -10.34 5.07 8.12
N SER A 56 -10.16 6.38 7.90
CA SER A 56 -10.99 7.42 8.47
C SER A 56 -10.89 8.70 7.64
N ARG A 57 -11.95 9.49 7.64
CA ARG A 57 -11.95 10.81 7.00
C ARG A 57 -10.96 11.77 7.63
N GLU A 58 -10.65 11.60 8.90
CA GLU A 58 -9.76 12.48 9.66
C GLU A 58 -8.34 11.92 9.81
N ALA A 59 -8.09 10.74 9.27
CA ALA A 59 -6.77 10.13 9.34
C ALA A 59 -5.74 10.99 8.62
N ARG A 60 -4.59 11.17 9.25
CA ARG A 60 -3.45 11.91 8.66
C ARG A 60 -2.41 10.99 8.04
N MET A 61 -2.51 9.70 8.32
CA MET A 61 -1.65 8.67 7.76
C MET A 61 -2.47 7.44 7.39
N GLN A 62 -1.95 6.68 6.45
CA GLN A 62 -2.61 5.49 5.92
C GLN A 62 -1.67 4.28 6.06
N PRO A 63 -1.71 3.59 7.20
CA PRO A 63 -0.93 2.38 7.38
C PRO A 63 -1.61 1.19 6.71
N GLU A 64 -0.83 0.40 5.98
CA GLU A 64 -1.32 -0.81 5.34
C GLU A 64 -0.26 -1.90 5.33
N ILE A 65 -0.71 -3.15 5.27
CA ILE A 65 0.14 -4.29 5.00
C ILE A 65 -0.16 -4.78 3.60
N ILE A 66 0.86 -4.83 2.76
CA ILE A 66 0.73 -5.31 1.39
C ILE A 66 1.44 -6.64 1.28
N THR A 67 0.73 -7.64 0.75
CA THR A 67 1.30 -8.95 0.44
C THR A 67 1.40 -9.11 -1.07
N PHE A 68 2.63 -9.26 -1.56
CA PHE A 68 2.93 -9.53 -2.95
C PHE A 68 3.17 -11.02 -3.14
N PRO A 69 2.36 -11.71 -3.95
CA PRO A 69 2.66 -13.09 -4.32
C PRO A 69 4.00 -13.19 -5.06
N PRO A 70 4.58 -14.41 -5.18
CA PRO A 70 5.79 -14.59 -5.96
C PRO A 70 5.67 -14.01 -7.38
N GLY A 71 6.65 -13.21 -7.79
CA GLY A 71 6.71 -12.60 -9.11
C GLY A 71 5.75 -11.44 -9.38
N ALA A 72 4.97 -11.02 -8.39
CA ALA A 72 4.02 -9.93 -8.56
C ALA A 72 4.71 -8.56 -8.56
N GLU A 73 4.13 -7.64 -9.30
CA GLU A 73 4.58 -6.25 -9.38
C GLU A 73 3.41 -5.28 -9.16
N SER A 74 3.70 -4.08 -8.68
CA SER A 74 2.68 -3.08 -8.38
C SER A 74 2.06 -2.42 -9.62
N GLY A 75 2.61 -2.67 -10.79
CA GLY A 75 2.19 -2.05 -12.04
C GLY A 75 3.04 -0.85 -12.41
N ARG A 76 2.44 0.11 -13.15
CA ARG A 76 3.15 1.32 -13.56
C ARG A 76 3.55 2.17 -12.36
N ALA A 77 4.62 2.94 -12.51
CA ALA A 77 5.04 3.89 -11.50
C ALA A 77 3.98 4.98 -11.31
N LEU A 78 3.67 5.26 -10.05
CA LEU A 78 2.71 6.27 -9.65
C LEU A 78 3.38 7.31 -8.77
N SER A 79 2.85 8.52 -8.81
CA SER A 79 3.25 9.60 -7.91
C SER A 79 2.02 10.26 -7.29
N HIS A 80 2.17 10.77 -6.09
CA HIS A 80 1.14 11.53 -5.39
C HIS A 80 1.79 12.44 -4.35
N ASP A 81 1.01 13.35 -3.77
CA ASP A 81 1.54 14.23 -2.76
C ASP A 81 1.85 13.49 -1.46
N GLY A 82 2.82 14.01 -0.72
CA GLY A 82 3.14 13.53 0.60
C GLY A 82 4.40 12.70 0.67
N GLU A 83 4.50 11.96 1.74
CA GLU A 83 5.65 11.13 2.08
C GLU A 83 5.19 9.74 2.51
N GLU A 84 6.09 8.78 2.41
CA GLU A 84 5.78 7.39 2.66
C GLU A 84 6.99 6.67 3.25
N PHE A 85 6.74 5.67 4.06
CA PHE A 85 7.77 4.70 4.38
C PHE A 85 7.33 3.29 4.01
N LEU A 86 8.31 2.44 3.83
CA LEU A 86 8.14 1.02 3.59
C LEU A 86 9.11 0.24 4.48
N TYR A 87 8.57 -0.76 5.17
CA TYR A 87 9.35 -1.69 5.98
C TYR A 87 9.07 -3.12 5.52
N VAL A 88 10.11 -3.89 5.23
CA VAL A 88 9.95 -5.27 4.77
C VAL A 88 9.78 -6.20 5.97
N LEU A 89 8.57 -6.77 6.08
CA LEU A 89 8.23 -7.73 7.14
C LEU A 89 8.67 -9.16 6.80
N GLU A 90 8.57 -9.53 5.52
CA GLU A 90 8.85 -10.89 5.05
C GLU A 90 9.26 -10.85 3.58
N GLY A 91 10.23 -11.67 3.20
CA GLY A 91 10.66 -11.78 1.83
C GLY A 91 11.56 -10.63 1.38
N GLN A 92 11.47 -10.31 0.10
CA GLN A 92 12.27 -9.24 -0.50
C GLN A 92 11.46 -8.49 -1.55
N VAL A 93 11.82 -7.24 -1.77
CA VAL A 93 11.18 -6.37 -2.78
C VAL A 93 12.23 -5.52 -3.47
N ARG A 94 12.06 -5.31 -4.77
CA ARG A 94 12.82 -4.32 -5.52
C ARG A 94 11.98 -3.06 -5.67
N PHE A 95 12.54 -1.94 -5.24
CA PHE A 95 11.90 -0.64 -5.27
C PHE A 95 12.51 0.23 -6.37
N PHE A 96 11.63 0.81 -7.19
CA PHE A 96 12.00 1.70 -8.28
C PHE A 96 11.54 3.12 -7.95
N TYR A 97 12.44 4.06 -8.04
CA TYR A 97 12.21 5.45 -7.63
C TYR A 97 12.77 6.43 -8.67
N GLY A 98 11.89 7.03 -9.46
CA GLY A 98 12.27 7.96 -10.52
C GLY A 98 13.27 7.33 -11.49
N LEU A 99 14.33 8.06 -11.75
CA LEU A 99 15.44 7.63 -12.61
C LEU A 99 16.62 7.04 -11.85
N GLN A 100 16.48 6.89 -10.53
CA GLN A 100 17.54 6.31 -9.69
C GLN A 100 17.68 4.80 -9.93
N PRO A 101 18.86 4.22 -9.70
CA PRO A 101 19.01 2.77 -9.73
C PRO A 101 18.06 2.09 -8.75
N PRO A 102 17.47 0.93 -9.12
CA PRO A 102 16.59 0.20 -8.22
C PRO A 102 17.27 -0.19 -6.92
N VAL A 103 16.49 -0.24 -5.84
CA VAL A 103 16.96 -0.63 -4.52
C VAL A 103 16.35 -1.98 -4.16
N ASP A 104 17.22 -2.94 -3.81
CA ASP A 104 16.78 -4.25 -3.32
C ASP A 104 16.71 -4.22 -1.79
N LEU A 105 15.54 -4.57 -1.27
CA LEU A 105 15.23 -4.57 0.17
C LEU A 105 14.86 -5.97 0.62
N GLY A 106 15.43 -6.43 1.71
CA GLY A 106 15.10 -7.68 2.38
C GLY A 106 14.46 -7.47 3.74
N GLU A 107 14.17 -8.55 4.44
CA GLU A 107 13.53 -8.51 5.76
C GLU A 107 14.27 -7.58 6.71
N GLY A 108 13.52 -6.70 7.37
CA GLY A 108 14.05 -5.72 8.31
C GLY A 108 14.58 -4.43 7.68
N ASP A 109 14.64 -4.35 6.34
CA ASP A 109 15.05 -3.14 5.65
C ASP A 109 13.91 -2.12 5.61
N PHE A 110 14.29 -0.86 5.58
CA PHE A 110 13.38 0.27 5.64
C PHE A 110 13.80 1.34 4.64
N ILE A 111 12.83 1.97 3.99
CA ILE A 111 13.04 3.19 3.22
C ILE A 111 11.98 4.23 3.55
N TYR A 112 12.39 5.47 3.51
CA TYR A 112 11.53 6.65 3.54
C TYR A 112 11.69 7.39 2.20
N PHE A 113 10.61 7.89 1.63
CA PHE A 113 10.67 8.59 0.36
C PHE A 113 9.54 9.60 0.19
N ASP A 114 9.83 10.59 -0.66
CA ASP A 114 8.86 11.58 -1.13
C ASP A 114 8.00 10.97 -2.22
N ASN A 115 6.68 11.02 -2.06
CA ASN A 115 5.73 10.43 -2.99
C ASN A 115 5.54 11.20 -4.30
N THR A 116 6.09 12.40 -4.42
CA THR A 116 5.98 13.18 -5.66
C THR A 116 6.83 12.61 -6.79
N VAL A 117 7.81 11.78 -6.45
CA VAL A 117 8.62 11.06 -7.43
C VAL A 117 7.94 9.74 -7.80
N PRO A 118 7.76 9.43 -9.11
CA PRO A 118 7.14 8.18 -9.53
C PRO A 118 7.86 6.95 -8.97
N HIS A 119 7.11 6.01 -8.42
CA HIS A 119 7.66 4.84 -7.77
C HIS A 119 6.78 3.60 -7.97
N ARG A 120 7.40 2.42 -7.87
CA ARG A 120 6.75 1.12 -7.94
C ARG A 120 7.58 0.04 -7.27
N TYR A 121 6.97 -1.11 -7.03
CA TYR A 121 7.62 -2.25 -6.37
C TYR A 121 7.47 -3.54 -7.18
N GLU A 122 8.42 -4.45 -7.02
CA GLU A 122 8.37 -5.81 -7.58
C GLU A 122 8.82 -6.83 -6.55
N ASN A 123 8.06 -7.92 -6.40
CA ASN A 123 8.57 -9.13 -5.77
C ASN A 123 9.17 -10.00 -6.87
N ARG A 124 10.48 -10.03 -6.98
CA ARG A 124 11.21 -10.77 -8.01
C ARG A 124 11.47 -12.24 -7.65
N ASP A 125 11.18 -12.62 -6.41
CA ASP A 125 11.28 -14.01 -6.00
C ASP A 125 10.14 -14.79 -6.65
N GLY A 126 10.47 -15.85 -7.39
CA GLY A 126 9.49 -16.69 -8.06
C GLY A 126 8.85 -17.75 -7.15
N LYS A 127 9.28 -17.86 -5.89
CA LYS A 127 8.85 -18.90 -4.96
C LYS A 127 8.24 -18.36 -3.67
N LYS A 128 8.74 -17.23 -3.16
CA LYS A 128 8.34 -16.68 -1.86
C LYS A 128 7.55 -15.39 -2.04
N ARG A 129 6.54 -15.22 -1.20
CA ARG A 129 5.80 -13.96 -1.09
C ARG A 129 6.65 -12.89 -0.40
N ALA A 130 6.29 -11.64 -0.61
CA ALA A 130 6.82 -10.52 0.15
C ALA A 130 5.68 -9.84 0.92
N ARG A 131 5.95 -9.42 2.15
CA ARG A 131 5.01 -8.65 2.97
C ARG A 131 5.67 -7.37 3.43
N LEU A 132 4.98 -6.27 3.22
CA LEU A 132 5.48 -4.92 3.49
C LEU A 132 4.52 -4.21 4.44
N LEU A 133 5.07 -3.49 5.43
CA LEU A 133 4.33 -2.46 6.14
C LEU A 133 4.61 -1.15 5.41
N VAL A 134 3.56 -0.51 4.94
CA VAL A 134 3.64 0.74 4.19
C VAL A 134 2.76 1.77 4.88
N CYS A 135 3.22 3.00 4.98
CA CYS A 135 2.43 4.09 5.52
C CYS A 135 2.70 5.37 4.74
N CYS A 136 1.65 5.96 4.19
CA CYS A 136 1.73 7.26 3.53
C CYS A 136 1.00 8.34 4.33
N SER A 137 1.45 9.56 4.19
CA SER A 137 0.83 10.76 4.76
C SER A 137 0.95 11.91 3.75
N PRO A 138 -0.16 12.56 3.38
CA PRO A 138 -1.54 12.24 3.75
C PRO A 138 -2.05 10.95 3.10
N PRO A 139 -3.21 10.41 3.55
CA PRO A 139 -3.86 9.30 2.90
C PRO A 139 -4.19 9.61 1.43
N VAL A 140 -4.00 8.61 0.56
CA VAL A 140 -4.25 8.76 -0.89
C VAL A 140 -5.50 8.01 -1.36
N PHE A 141 -6.11 7.27 -0.47
CA PHE A 141 -7.33 6.52 -0.79
C PHE A 141 -8.48 6.91 0.11
#